data_db230a61cd1dc4be8d0ce652478635d5
#
_entry.id   db230a61cd1dc4be8d0ce652478635d5
#
_cell.length_a   1.000
_cell.length_b   1.000
_cell.length_c   1.000
_cell.angle_alpha   90.00
_cell.angle_beta   90.00
_cell.angle_gamma   90.00
#
_symmetry.space_group_name_H-M   'P 1'
#
loop_
_entity.id
_entity.type
_entity.pdbx_description
1 polymer ?
#
loop_
_entity_poly.entity_id
_entity_poly.type
_entity_poly.pdbx_seq_one_letter_code
_entity_poly.pdbx_strand_id
1 'polypeptide(L)'
;AIRKVESEIIGRATTNPSWPEGLDGKCFAAHFCEVEVDRFTGQVRLTRYVAAHDSGTIINRLTAASQVKGGVVQGIGMAFTEELLIDRPTATPINPNYRDAKVPTHLEAPEIEVIFVESYDPYGPFGGKPVGEPPITPSVGTIANAIFNATGKRFKELPITPDKVLRAIQV
;
A
#
# COMPACT_ATOMS: atom_id res chain seq x y z
N ALA A 1 30.59 16.79 30.90
CA ALA A 1 31.79 16.91 30.08
C ALA A 1 31.93 15.62 29.25
N ILE A 2 31.73 15.72 27.94
CA ILE A 2 31.95 14.60 27.02
C ILE A 2 33.47 14.43 26.91
N ARG A 3 33.99 13.36 27.46
CA ARG A 3 35.38 12.96 27.21
C ARG A 3 35.51 12.65 25.71
N LYS A 4 36.49 13.23 25.02
CA LYS A 4 36.90 12.80 23.69
C LYS A 4 37.23 11.31 23.77
N VAL A 5 36.42 10.48 23.15
CA VAL A 5 36.65 9.03 23.02
C VAL A 5 37.31 8.85 21.68
N GLU A 6 38.55 8.36 21.67
CA GLU A 6 39.30 8.07 20.42
C GLU A 6 38.87 6.77 19.75
N SER A 7 37.86 6.09 20.27
CA SER A 7 37.36 4.82 19.72
C SER A 7 35.84 4.83 19.58
N GLU A 8 35.37 4.10 18.62
CA GLU A 8 33.96 3.87 18.34
C GLU A 8 33.26 3.24 19.54
N ILE A 9 32.12 3.78 19.97
CA ILE A 9 31.27 3.15 20.98
C ILE A 9 30.23 2.31 20.25
N ILE A 10 30.35 0.99 20.32
CA ILE A 10 29.43 0.04 19.72
C ILE A 10 28.46 -0.44 20.80
N GLY A 11 27.18 -0.03 20.69
CA GLY A 11 26.07 -0.61 21.44
C GLY A 11 25.42 -1.73 20.66
N ARG A 12 25.21 -2.89 21.27
CA ARG A 12 24.43 -3.99 20.68
C ARG A 12 23.25 -4.30 21.59
N ALA A 13 22.04 -4.32 20.99
CA ALA A 13 20.85 -4.76 21.69
C ALA A 13 20.07 -5.70 20.77
N THR A 14 19.52 -6.77 21.34
CA THR A 14 18.59 -7.66 20.65
C THR A 14 17.32 -7.71 21.48
N THR A 15 16.20 -7.39 20.87
CA THR A 15 14.88 -7.56 21.49
C THR A 15 14.18 -8.70 20.77
N ASN A 16 13.84 -9.74 21.51
CA ASN A 16 12.92 -10.78 21.03
C ASN A 16 11.57 -10.48 21.68
N PRO A 17 10.58 -9.98 20.96
CA PRO A 17 9.24 -9.86 21.50
C PRO A 17 8.72 -11.27 21.77
N SER A 18 8.63 -11.65 23.03
CA SER A 18 7.96 -12.88 23.44
C SER A 18 6.49 -12.57 23.64
N TRP A 19 5.68 -12.93 22.65
CA TRP A 19 4.24 -12.91 22.80
C TRP A 19 3.81 -14.05 23.73
N PRO A 20 2.85 -13.81 24.65
CA PRO A 20 2.23 -14.91 25.39
C PRO A 20 1.63 -15.91 24.40
N GLU A 21 1.59 -17.18 24.78
CA GLU A 21 1.01 -18.25 23.95
C GLU A 21 -0.43 -17.87 23.54
N GLY A 22 -0.71 -17.92 22.24
CA GLY A 22 -2.02 -17.57 21.68
C GLY A 22 -2.27 -16.08 21.41
N LEU A 23 -1.28 -15.20 21.64
CA LEU A 23 -1.35 -13.78 21.28
C LEU A 23 -0.38 -13.45 20.15
N ASP A 24 -0.87 -12.74 19.14
CA ASP A 24 -0.09 -12.20 18.04
C ASP A 24 -0.24 -10.68 17.96
N GLY A 25 0.88 -9.97 17.75
CA GLY A 25 0.88 -8.53 17.48
C GLY A 25 0.35 -8.22 16.09
N LYS A 26 -0.97 -8.14 15.94
CA LYS A 26 -1.61 -7.85 14.66
C LYS A 26 -1.92 -6.36 14.53
N CYS A 27 -1.61 -5.81 13.36
CA CYS A 27 -2.13 -4.54 12.91
C CYS A 27 -3.35 -4.77 12.02
N PHE A 28 -4.26 -3.81 12.02
CA PHE A 28 -5.48 -3.85 11.20
C PHE A 28 -5.55 -2.60 10.33
N ALA A 29 -6.15 -2.77 9.15
CA ALA A 29 -6.41 -1.65 8.27
C ALA A 29 -7.76 -1.82 7.59
N ALA A 30 -8.44 -0.69 7.36
CA ALA A 30 -9.64 -0.61 6.54
C ALA A 30 -9.48 0.52 5.55
N HIS A 31 -9.58 0.20 4.26
CA HIS A 31 -9.42 1.17 3.19
C HIS A 31 -10.71 1.34 2.41
N PHE A 32 -10.95 2.56 1.97
CA PHE A 32 -12.09 2.95 1.15
C PHE A 32 -11.63 3.88 0.04
N CYS A 33 -12.18 3.76 -1.15
CA CYS A 33 -11.91 4.72 -2.21
C CYS A 33 -13.13 4.99 -3.07
N GLU A 34 -13.12 6.16 -3.70
CA GLU A 34 -14.08 6.59 -4.69
C GLU A 34 -13.43 6.56 -6.06
N VAL A 35 -14.18 6.07 -7.06
CA VAL A 35 -13.70 5.97 -8.44
C VAL A 35 -14.69 6.57 -9.41
N GLU A 36 -14.16 7.16 -10.47
CA GLU A 36 -14.88 7.48 -11.69
C GLU A 36 -14.42 6.58 -12.81
N VAL A 37 -15.38 6.03 -13.55
CA VAL A 37 -15.11 5.15 -14.71
C VAL A 37 -15.64 5.80 -15.97
N ASP A 38 -14.74 6.12 -16.90
CA ASP A 38 -15.13 6.61 -18.23
C ASP A 38 -15.64 5.42 -19.08
N ARG A 39 -16.91 5.46 -19.41
CA ARG A 39 -17.57 4.38 -20.18
C ARG A 39 -17.16 4.31 -21.65
N PHE A 40 -16.53 5.35 -22.18
CA PHE A 40 -16.09 5.39 -23.58
C PHE A 40 -14.64 4.96 -23.74
N THR A 41 -13.79 5.22 -22.76
CA THR A 41 -12.37 4.89 -22.80
C THR A 41 -11.99 3.73 -21.91
N GLY A 42 -12.81 3.40 -20.89
CA GLY A 42 -12.50 2.42 -19.87
C GLY A 42 -11.54 2.95 -18.81
N GLN A 43 -11.15 4.22 -18.87
CA GLN A 43 -10.24 4.81 -17.89
C GLN A 43 -10.91 4.89 -16.52
N VAL A 44 -10.18 4.46 -15.50
CA VAL A 44 -10.58 4.58 -14.09
C VAL A 44 -9.73 5.65 -13.43
N ARG A 45 -10.38 6.58 -12.73
CA ARG A 45 -9.72 7.61 -11.93
C ARG A 45 -10.14 7.46 -10.47
N LEU A 46 -9.16 7.40 -9.59
CA LEU A 46 -9.39 7.51 -8.14
C LEU A 46 -9.60 8.99 -7.80
N THR A 47 -10.74 9.32 -7.22
CA THR A 47 -11.08 10.69 -6.83
C THR A 47 -10.77 10.97 -5.37
N ARG A 48 -10.90 9.97 -4.50
CA ARG A 48 -10.61 10.05 -3.07
C ARG A 48 -10.17 8.70 -2.53
N TYR A 49 -9.30 8.72 -1.52
CA TYR A 49 -8.88 7.52 -0.83
C TYR A 49 -8.81 7.76 0.67
N VAL A 50 -9.37 6.86 1.47
CA VAL A 50 -9.33 6.90 2.94
C VAL A 50 -8.71 5.61 3.44
N ALA A 51 -7.68 5.73 4.27
CA ALA A 51 -6.94 4.63 4.86
C ALA A 51 -6.94 4.73 6.39
N ALA A 52 -7.71 3.88 7.05
CA ALA A 52 -7.74 3.77 8.50
C ALA A 52 -6.81 2.65 8.95
N HIS A 53 -5.90 2.95 9.89
CA HIS A 53 -4.89 2.02 10.39
C HIS A 53 -4.85 1.94 11.90
N ASP A 54 -4.84 0.72 12.43
CA ASP A 54 -4.41 0.39 13.76
C ASP A 54 -2.94 -0.04 13.71
N SER A 55 -2.07 0.93 13.96
CA SER A 55 -0.62 0.72 14.06
C SER A 55 -0.11 0.93 15.50
N GLY A 56 -0.99 0.76 16.49
CA GLY A 56 -0.66 0.98 17.89
C GLY A 56 -0.40 2.45 18.19
N THR A 57 0.53 2.71 19.11
CA THR A 57 0.96 4.07 19.43
C THR A 57 1.72 4.70 18.26
N ILE A 58 1.25 5.84 17.80
CA ILE A 58 1.90 6.56 16.69
C ILE A 58 2.93 7.54 17.25
N ILE A 59 4.20 7.20 17.11
CA ILE A 59 5.31 8.00 17.66
C ILE A 59 5.50 9.29 16.87
N ASN A 60 5.41 9.21 15.53
CA ASN A 60 5.51 10.37 14.64
C ASN A 60 4.39 10.31 13.59
N ARG A 61 3.37 11.15 13.75
CA ARG A 61 2.20 11.16 12.85
C ARG A 61 2.55 11.52 11.41
N LEU A 62 3.49 12.43 11.20
CA LEU A 62 3.87 12.87 9.86
C LEU A 62 4.51 11.74 9.06
N THR A 63 5.52 11.08 9.63
CA THR A 63 6.22 9.98 8.97
C THR A 63 5.36 8.74 8.84
N ALA A 64 4.52 8.43 9.83
CA ALA A 64 3.56 7.33 9.76
C ALA A 64 2.51 7.57 8.65
N ALA A 65 1.95 8.78 8.56
CA ALA A 65 1.02 9.13 7.48
C ALA A 65 1.68 9.07 6.10
N SER A 66 2.93 9.51 5.99
CA SER A 66 3.71 9.40 4.75
C SER A 66 3.90 7.94 4.34
N GLN A 67 4.18 7.06 5.30
CA GLN A 67 4.30 5.61 5.04
C GLN A 67 2.98 5.01 4.54
N VAL A 68 1.86 5.36 5.16
CA VAL A 68 0.53 4.90 4.72
C VAL A 68 0.23 5.38 3.31
N LYS A 69 0.45 6.66 3.02
CA LYS A 69 0.25 7.23 1.68
C LYS A 69 1.12 6.54 0.63
N GLY A 70 2.39 6.28 0.95
CA GLY A 70 3.31 5.55 0.07
C GLY A 70 2.83 4.14 -0.26
N GLY A 71 2.36 3.38 0.74
CA GLY A 71 1.78 2.04 0.54
C GLY A 71 0.52 2.06 -0.32
N VAL A 72 -0.36 3.05 -0.14
CA VAL A 72 -1.54 3.23 -0.99
C VAL A 72 -1.14 3.50 -2.44
N VAL A 73 -0.19 4.42 -2.68
CA VAL A 73 0.28 4.75 -4.04
C VAL A 73 0.93 3.53 -4.70
N GLN A 74 1.70 2.75 -3.96
CA GLN A 74 2.24 1.49 -4.46
C GLN A 74 1.11 0.52 -4.86
N GLY A 75 0.06 0.39 -4.05
CA GLY A 75 -1.11 -0.41 -4.40
C GLY A 75 -1.87 0.10 -5.62
N ILE A 76 -1.89 1.42 -5.86
CA ILE A 76 -2.45 2.03 -7.08
C ILE A 76 -1.66 1.58 -8.30
N GLY A 77 -0.32 1.57 -8.22
CA GLY A 77 0.54 1.05 -9.27
C GLY A 77 0.26 -0.40 -9.61
N MET A 78 0.21 -1.25 -8.59
CA MET A 78 -0.13 -2.67 -8.76
C MET A 78 -1.52 -2.86 -9.38
N ALA A 79 -2.50 -1.99 -9.03
CA ALA A 79 -3.84 -2.09 -9.56
C ALA A 79 -3.97 -1.69 -11.03
N PHE A 80 -3.23 -0.68 -11.49
CA PHE A 80 -3.50 -0.03 -12.78
C PHE A 80 -2.37 -0.06 -13.80
N THR A 81 -1.11 -0.01 -13.36
CA THR A 81 0.01 0.33 -14.28
C THR A 81 1.19 -0.62 -14.22
N GLU A 82 1.47 -1.21 -13.08
CA GLU A 82 2.65 -2.06 -12.91
C GLU A 82 2.37 -3.47 -13.45
N GLU A 83 3.14 -3.86 -14.47
CA GLU A 83 3.09 -5.20 -15.02
C GLU A 83 4.50 -5.68 -15.35
N LEU A 84 4.85 -6.86 -14.88
CA LEU A 84 6.09 -7.53 -15.27
C LEU A 84 5.85 -8.36 -16.51
N LEU A 85 6.41 -7.93 -17.64
CA LEU A 85 6.35 -8.65 -18.91
C LEU A 85 7.57 -9.55 -19.04
N ILE A 86 7.32 -10.84 -19.23
CA ILE A 86 8.39 -11.85 -19.38
C ILE A 86 8.33 -12.46 -20.77
N ASP A 87 9.45 -12.44 -21.47
CA ASP A 87 9.63 -13.24 -22.68
C ASP A 87 9.67 -14.72 -22.29
N ARG A 88 8.61 -15.45 -22.63
CA ARG A 88 8.44 -16.85 -22.21
C ARG A 88 9.53 -17.80 -22.69
N PRO A 89 10.03 -17.69 -23.95
CA PRO A 89 11.11 -18.55 -24.44
C PRO A 89 12.42 -18.39 -23.67
N THR A 90 12.78 -17.18 -23.26
CA THR A 90 14.06 -16.86 -22.63
C THR A 90 13.96 -16.67 -21.12
N ALA A 91 12.75 -16.59 -20.56
CA ALA A 91 12.44 -16.20 -19.18
C ALA A 91 13.04 -14.84 -18.79
N THR A 92 13.26 -13.95 -19.76
CA THR A 92 13.88 -12.64 -19.55
C THR A 92 12.80 -11.56 -19.40
N PRO A 93 12.90 -10.66 -18.38
CA PRO A 93 12.02 -9.50 -18.28
C PRO A 93 12.18 -8.57 -19.50
N ILE A 94 11.07 -8.19 -20.14
CA ILE A 94 11.06 -7.28 -21.29
C ILE A 94 11.10 -5.82 -20.83
N ASN A 95 10.53 -5.53 -19.64
CA ASN A 95 10.41 -4.20 -19.07
C ASN A 95 11.10 -4.08 -17.69
N PRO A 96 12.43 -4.29 -17.59
CA PRO A 96 13.15 -4.41 -16.31
C PRO A 96 13.49 -3.06 -15.65
N ASN A 97 12.78 -1.99 -15.95
CA ASN A 97 13.07 -0.66 -15.43
C ASN A 97 11.78 0.10 -15.08
N TYR A 98 11.89 1.13 -14.21
CA TYR A 98 10.73 1.85 -13.69
C TYR A 98 9.94 2.64 -14.74
N ARG A 99 10.56 3.03 -15.85
CA ARG A 99 9.86 3.73 -16.92
C ARG A 99 8.88 2.78 -17.63
N ASP A 100 9.30 1.58 -17.90
CA ASP A 100 8.54 0.60 -18.69
C ASP A 100 7.61 -0.24 -17.79
N ALA A 101 7.97 -0.43 -16.51
CA ALA A 101 7.10 -1.02 -15.49
C ALA A 101 6.05 -0.04 -14.94
N LYS A 102 6.13 1.24 -15.29
CA LYS A 102 5.14 2.29 -15.01
C LYS A 102 4.73 2.44 -13.54
N VAL A 103 5.73 2.61 -12.68
CA VAL A 103 5.47 3.02 -11.30
C VAL A 103 4.68 4.34 -11.29
N PRO A 104 3.63 4.48 -10.45
CA PRO A 104 2.79 5.68 -10.41
C PRO A 104 3.59 6.94 -10.14
N THR A 105 3.24 8.01 -10.82
CA THR A 105 3.76 9.34 -10.55
C THR A 105 2.86 10.09 -9.55
N HIS A 106 3.30 11.26 -9.13
CA HIS A 106 2.49 12.11 -8.25
C HIS A 106 1.13 12.52 -8.88
N LEU A 107 1.05 12.53 -10.20
CA LEU A 107 -0.18 12.89 -10.92
C LEU A 107 -1.29 11.83 -10.79
N GLU A 108 -0.94 10.57 -10.65
CA GLU A 108 -1.90 9.48 -10.48
C GLU A 108 -2.35 9.30 -9.03
N ALA A 109 -1.65 9.91 -8.07
CA ALA A 109 -2.01 9.82 -6.67
C ALA A 109 -3.24 10.67 -6.35
N PRO A 110 -4.34 10.10 -5.81
CA PRO A 110 -5.49 10.87 -5.35
C PRO A 110 -5.18 11.60 -4.06
N GLU A 111 -6.11 12.41 -3.57
CA GLU A 111 -6.07 12.85 -2.18
C GLU A 111 -6.26 11.63 -1.27
N ILE A 112 -5.28 11.42 -0.36
CA ILE A 112 -5.28 10.29 0.58
C ILE A 112 -5.41 10.82 2.00
N GLU A 113 -6.56 10.54 2.61
CA GLU A 113 -6.84 10.79 4.02
C GLU A 113 -6.37 9.60 4.85
N VAL A 114 -5.56 9.86 5.89
CA VAL A 114 -5.06 8.83 6.80
C VAL A 114 -5.67 9.01 8.18
N ILE A 115 -6.32 7.96 8.66
CA ILE A 115 -6.93 7.89 9.98
C ILE A 115 -6.14 6.88 10.83
N PHE A 116 -5.59 7.29 11.96
CA PHE A 116 -5.00 6.38 12.92
C PHE A 116 -6.00 6.04 14.02
N VAL A 117 -6.29 4.75 14.12
CA VAL A 117 -7.04 4.18 15.25
C VAL A 117 -6.00 3.84 16.31
N GLU A 118 -5.86 4.72 17.30
CA GLU A 118 -4.84 4.55 18.33
C GLU A 118 -5.19 3.41 19.27
N SER A 119 -4.29 2.47 19.39
CA SER A 119 -4.34 1.38 20.34
C SER A 119 -2.99 1.28 21.04
N TYR A 120 -2.86 0.45 22.06
CA TYR A 120 -1.60 0.21 22.75
C TYR A 120 -1.26 -1.27 22.67
N ASP A 121 -0.10 -1.58 22.11
CA ASP A 121 0.42 -2.93 22.09
C ASP A 121 1.39 -3.11 23.27
N PRO A 122 1.04 -3.93 24.29
CA PRO A 122 1.89 -4.09 25.46
C PRO A 122 3.23 -4.78 25.17
N TYR A 123 3.37 -5.40 24.00
CA TYR A 123 4.57 -6.14 23.58
C TYR A 123 5.36 -5.42 22.50
N GLY A 124 4.76 -4.44 21.85
CA GLY A 124 5.43 -3.61 20.85
C GLY A 124 6.28 -2.50 21.49
N PRO A 125 7.34 -2.03 20.80
CA PRO A 125 8.17 -0.94 21.31
C PRO A 125 7.32 0.32 21.49
N PHE A 126 7.27 0.84 22.70
CA PHE A 126 6.43 2.01 23.10
C PHE A 126 4.94 1.86 22.76
N GLY A 127 4.43 0.64 22.67
CA GLY A 127 3.04 0.37 22.31
C GLY A 127 2.74 0.45 20.82
N GLY A 128 3.76 0.55 19.98
CA GLY A 128 3.64 0.62 18.53
C GLY A 128 3.45 -0.76 17.89
N LYS A 129 2.78 -0.77 16.72
CA LYS A 129 2.63 -1.93 15.83
C LYS A 129 3.22 -1.59 14.46
N PRO A 130 3.41 -2.59 13.58
CA PRO A 130 3.92 -2.35 12.22
C PRO A 130 3.06 -1.36 11.42
N VAL A 131 3.72 -0.52 10.60
CA VAL A 131 3.08 0.45 9.70
C VAL A 131 3.68 0.42 8.28
N GLY A 132 4.75 -0.34 8.07
CA GLY A 132 5.47 -0.37 6.79
C GLY A 132 4.67 -1.02 5.66
N GLU A 133 4.34 -2.28 5.80
CA GLU A 133 3.66 -3.08 4.76
C GLU A 133 2.13 -3.11 4.88
N PRO A 134 1.51 -3.00 6.08
CA PRO A 134 0.07 -3.05 6.20
C PRO A 134 -0.71 -2.12 5.28
N PRO A 135 -0.22 -0.92 4.91
CA PRO A 135 -0.93 -0.02 4.01
C PRO A 135 -1.08 -0.51 2.57
N ILE A 136 -0.19 -1.37 2.08
CA ILE A 136 -0.29 -1.88 0.72
C ILE A 136 -1.30 -3.02 0.60
N THR A 137 -1.42 -3.86 1.62
CA THR A 137 -2.20 -5.09 1.59
C THR A 137 -3.67 -4.90 1.18
N PRO A 138 -4.46 -3.94 1.73
CA PRO A 138 -5.85 -3.76 1.33
C PRO A 138 -6.03 -2.96 0.04
N SER A 139 -5.00 -2.28 -0.46
CA SER A 139 -5.14 -1.26 -1.49
C SER A 139 -5.73 -1.78 -2.81
N VAL A 140 -5.17 -2.86 -3.35
CA VAL A 140 -5.64 -3.45 -4.62
C VAL A 140 -7.08 -3.95 -4.51
N GLY A 141 -7.41 -4.64 -3.40
CA GLY A 141 -8.77 -5.15 -3.16
C GLY A 141 -9.79 -4.02 -3.01
N THR A 142 -9.43 -2.93 -2.35
CA THR A 142 -10.25 -1.72 -2.21
C THR A 142 -10.58 -1.11 -3.56
N ILE A 143 -9.57 -0.93 -4.42
CA ILE A 143 -9.73 -0.39 -5.77
C ILE A 143 -10.61 -1.30 -6.62
N ALA A 144 -10.35 -2.60 -6.63
CA ALA A 144 -11.14 -3.56 -7.39
C ALA A 144 -12.61 -3.60 -6.95
N ASN A 145 -12.87 -3.44 -5.64
CA ASN A 145 -14.23 -3.37 -5.11
C ASN A 145 -14.94 -2.06 -5.48
N ALA A 146 -14.23 -0.94 -5.50
CA ALA A 146 -14.81 0.35 -5.93
C ALA A 146 -15.18 0.30 -7.42
N ILE A 147 -14.32 -0.27 -8.28
CA ILE A 147 -14.64 -0.48 -9.69
C ILE A 147 -15.85 -1.41 -9.86
N PHE A 148 -15.92 -2.48 -9.07
CA PHE A 148 -17.10 -3.35 -9.09
C PHE A 148 -18.37 -2.60 -8.70
N ASN A 149 -18.31 -1.76 -7.66
CA ASN A 149 -19.46 -0.96 -7.24
C ASN A 149 -19.92 0.02 -8.32
N ALA A 150 -18.98 0.59 -9.07
CA ALA A 150 -19.27 1.54 -10.15
C ALA A 150 -19.81 0.85 -11.44
N THR A 151 -19.36 -0.38 -11.73
CA THR A 151 -19.58 -1.02 -13.03
C THR A 151 -20.40 -2.31 -12.98
N GLY A 152 -20.54 -2.94 -11.79
CA GLY A 152 -21.11 -4.27 -11.64
C GLY A 152 -20.21 -5.41 -12.14
N LYS A 153 -18.98 -5.11 -12.59
CA LYS A 153 -18.05 -6.10 -13.19
C LYS A 153 -16.89 -6.40 -12.27
N ARG A 154 -16.55 -7.68 -12.09
CA ARG A 154 -15.42 -8.14 -11.28
C ARG A 154 -14.17 -8.34 -12.13
N PHE A 155 -13.06 -7.75 -11.67
CA PHE A 155 -11.74 -7.94 -12.26
C PHE A 155 -10.92 -8.88 -11.37
N LYS A 156 -10.35 -9.92 -11.98
CA LYS A 156 -9.56 -10.97 -11.29
C LYS A 156 -8.11 -11.02 -11.74
N GLU A 157 -7.74 -10.15 -12.69
CA GLU A 157 -6.41 -10.06 -13.25
C GLU A 157 -5.90 -8.63 -13.16
N LEU A 158 -4.65 -8.49 -12.77
CA LEU A 158 -3.95 -7.21 -12.68
C LEU A 158 -2.95 -7.07 -13.84
N PRO A 159 -2.61 -5.85 -14.18
CA PRO A 159 -3.26 -4.58 -13.86
C PRO A 159 -4.67 -4.48 -14.47
N ILE A 160 -5.55 -3.69 -13.85
CA ILE A 160 -6.91 -3.40 -14.36
C ILE A 160 -6.78 -2.25 -15.37
N THR A 161 -6.40 -2.60 -16.59
CA THR A 161 -6.14 -1.65 -17.68
C THR A 161 -7.42 -1.11 -18.31
N PRO A 162 -7.41 0.08 -18.93
CA PRO A 162 -8.59 0.66 -19.54
C PRO A 162 -9.25 -0.23 -20.59
N ASP A 163 -8.49 -0.98 -21.37
CA ASP A 163 -9.01 -1.91 -22.37
C ASP A 163 -9.74 -3.11 -21.73
N LYS A 164 -9.26 -3.61 -20.57
CA LYS A 164 -9.95 -4.64 -19.80
C LYS A 164 -11.28 -4.11 -19.26
N VAL A 165 -11.27 -2.88 -18.72
CA VAL A 165 -12.47 -2.25 -18.21
C VAL A 165 -13.48 -2.03 -19.32
N LEU A 166 -13.06 -1.44 -20.43
CA LEU A 166 -13.94 -1.16 -21.58
C LEU A 166 -14.59 -2.42 -22.11
N ARG A 167 -13.82 -3.48 -22.33
CA ARG A 167 -14.35 -4.79 -22.75
C ARG A 167 -15.39 -5.35 -21.79
N ALA A 168 -15.16 -5.20 -20.49
CA ALA A 168 -16.07 -5.75 -19.48
C ALA A 168 -17.41 -4.99 -19.39
N ILE A 169 -17.42 -3.67 -19.58
CA ILE A 169 -18.64 -2.86 -19.47
C ILE A 169 -19.48 -2.79 -20.75
N GLN A 170 -18.92 -3.17 -21.91
CA GLN A 170 -19.63 -3.21 -23.17
C GLN A 170 -20.41 -4.51 -23.40
N VAL A 171 -20.21 -5.52 -22.57
CA VAL A 171 -20.91 -6.81 -22.55
C VAL A 171 -22.01 -6.78 -21.51
#